data_009b48604718fe7d7688b334a7dbc2aa
#
_entry.id   009b48604718fe7d7688b334a7dbc2aa
#
_cell.length_a   1.000
_cell.length_b   1.000
_cell.length_c   1.000
_cell.angle_alpha   90.00
_cell.angle_beta   90.00
_cell.angle_gamma   90.00
#
_symmetry.space_group_name_H-M   'P 1'
#
loop_
_entity.id
_entity.type
_entity.pdbx_description
1 polymer ?
#
loop_
_entity_poly.entity_id
_entity_poly.type
_entity_poly.pdbx_seq_one_letter_code
_entity_poly.pdbx_strand_id
1 'polypeptide(L)'
;MRYLSIVLLAGVLSVPGVSHAIQPGQPAADFRLFDQQGGSHHLRYFADKKAVVLLVQDLSCKSAPSIEVVAARTAGYGEDVQVLVIDPTAQRAALARLEADVPVLVDDAQLVGRTYDLHHAGEALVIDPKSWRLAYRGDSADGLVEALSNMVAGEPVTEPTRAATGCNISYAKLDGDEISYAQEVAPILAENCVSCHKPGGIGPWAMSDYNMVRGFSLMIREVLMTQRMPPWHADPTVGHFVNDRSISRSDAQTLIGWIDAGAPRGEGADPLPDMAVPSSVWGELGEPDLVIDIPPTDVPATGVVEYRYQYVDNPLERDVWVRASQIVPGERTVLHHVITRFGQRVTEGPRKGRIGRRGIGGGLAGYVPGADPRPLPEGTGTFLPAGSTIEFQMHYTTSGVAVTDHSRIGIYFHDQQPEHRYKGMVLADPRIRIPAFASNHAERVAGTFDTDVLVYSMLPHAHYRGKAARFVAQYPDGTAETLLNVPNYDFNWQTTYRLDQPKFMPAGTRIVYTNWWDNSAQNPANPDPTREVRWGRQSFDEMIFGVVSYREIKTDERGQVAAGYD
;
A
#
# COMPACT_ATOMS: atom_id res chain seq x y z
N MET A 1 -64.26 -9.17 -33.39
CA MET A 1 -62.86 -8.63 -33.40
C MET A 1 -62.03 -9.44 -32.46
N ARG A 2 -61.16 -10.30 -32.99
CA ARG A 2 -60.27 -11.15 -32.21
C ARG A 2 -58.91 -10.47 -32.19
N TYR A 3 -58.41 -10.08 -31.02
CA TYR A 3 -57.03 -9.58 -30.82
C TYR A 3 -56.08 -10.75 -30.68
N LEU A 4 -55.13 -10.84 -31.59
CA LEU A 4 -54.04 -11.79 -31.57
C LEU A 4 -52.87 -11.15 -30.79
N SER A 5 -52.59 -11.65 -29.59
CA SER A 5 -51.42 -11.22 -28.81
C SER A 5 -50.20 -12.01 -29.25
N ILE A 6 -49.25 -11.35 -29.90
CA ILE A 6 -47.92 -11.91 -30.21
C ILE A 6 -47.06 -11.71 -28.98
N VAL A 7 -46.70 -12.81 -28.31
CA VAL A 7 -45.68 -12.84 -27.27
C VAL A 7 -44.33 -13.01 -27.97
N LEU A 8 -43.52 -11.96 -27.98
CA LEU A 8 -42.13 -12.04 -28.36
C LEU A 8 -41.34 -12.64 -27.17
N LEU A 9 -40.95 -13.89 -27.26
CA LEU A 9 -39.91 -14.47 -26.43
C LEU A 9 -38.55 -13.92 -26.87
N ALA A 10 -38.01 -12.98 -26.14
CA ALA A 10 -36.59 -12.61 -26.24
C ALA A 10 -35.75 -13.70 -25.56
N GLY A 11 -35.23 -14.62 -26.35
CA GLY A 11 -34.23 -15.58 -25.91
C GLY A 11 -32.95 -14.85 -25.60
N VAL A 12 -32.57 -14.77 -24.32
CA VAL A 12 -31.24 -14.37 -23.90
C VAL A 12 -30.34 -15.55 -24.26
N LEU A 13 -29.64 -15.45 -25.38
CA LEU A 13 -28.50 -16.32 -25.69
C LEU A 13 -27.34 -15.94 -24.73
N SER A 14 -27.18 -16.72 -23.67
CA SER A 14 -25.94 -16.73 -22.89
C SER A 14 -24.85 -17.30 -23.79
N VAL A 15 -24.02 -16.44 -24.36
CA VAL A 15 -22.79 -16.82 -25.04
C VAL A 15 -21.81 -17.22 -23.93
N PRO A 16 -21.27 -18.46 -23.91
CA PRO A 16 -20.20 -18.81 -22.99
C PRO A 16 -19.05 -17.83 -23.21
N GLY A 17 -18.51 -17.26 -22.12
CA GLY A 17 -17.41 -16.32 -22.16
C GLY A 17 -16.15 -16.97 -22.72
N VAL A 18 -15.94 -16.87 -24.01
CA VAL A 18 -14.65 -17.10 -24.61
C VAL A 18 -13.81 -15.88 -24.24
N SER A 19 -12.78 -16.06 -23.42
CA SER A 19 -11.75 -15.06 -23.20
C SER A 19 -11.15 -14.74 -24.57
N HIS A 20 -11.47 -13.58 -25.12
CA HIS A 20 -10.91 -13.15 -26.38
C HIS A 20 -9.74 -12.21 -26.04
N ALA A 21 -8.57 -12.49 -26.63
CA ALA A 21 -7.43 -11.59 -26.58
C ALA A 21 -7.87 -10.14 -26.82
N ILE A 22 -7.43 -9.23 -25.96
CA ILE A 22 -7.72 -7.81 -26.15
C ILE A 22 -7.31 -7.36 -27.55
N GLN A 23 -8.24 -6.76 -28.28
CA GLN A 23 -8.06 -6.33 -29.66
C GLN A 23 -7.83 -4.82 -29.74
N PRO A 24 -7.13 -4.32 -30.78
CA PRO A 24 -7.05 -2.89 -31.04
C PRO A 24 -8.43 -2.20 -31.00
N GLY A 25 -8.48 -1.04 -30.34
CA GLY A 25 -9.71 -0.30 -30.07
C GLY A 25 -10.40 -0.68 -28.75
N GLN A 26 -10.07 -1.79 -28.11
CA GLN A 26 -10.63 -2.16 -26.81
C GLN A 26 -9.93 -1.44 -25.65
N PRO A 27 -10.61 -1.21 -24.51
CA PRO A 27 -10.02 -0.60 -23.33
C PRO A 27 -8.90 -1.47 -22.75
N ALA A 28 -7.75 -0.87 -22.48
CA ALA A 28 -6.67 -1.48 -21.71
C ALA A 28 -7.02 -1.47 -20.22
N ALA A 29 -6.98 -2.63 -19.59
CA ALA A 29 -7.19 -2.76 -18.15
C ALA A 29 -6.05 -2.09 -17.39
N ASP A 30 -6.39 -1.36 -16.33
CA ASP A 30 -5.37 -0.74 -15.49
C ASP A 30 -4.68 -1.78 -14.61
N PHE A 31 -3.39 -1.58 -14.34
CA PHE A 31 -2.61 -2.47 -13.47
C PHE A 31 -1.44 -1.75 -12.81
N ARG A 32 -0.93 -2.33 -11.73
CA ARG A 32 0.33 -1.97 -11.08
C ARG A 32 1.15 -3.22 -10.87
N LEU A 33 2.42 -3.18 -11.26
CA LEU A 33 3.39 -4.25 -11.00
C LEU A 33 4.71 -3.66 -10.51
N PHE A 34 5.49 -4.48 -9.83
CA PHE A 34 6.87 -4.15 -9.49
C PHE A 34 7.81 -4.57 -10.61
N ASP A 35 8.90 -3.83 -10.79
CA ASP A 35 9.97 -4.23 -11.70
C ASP A 35 11.01 -5.14 -11.02
N GLN A 36 12.02 -5.54 -11.79
CA GLN A 36 13.12 -6.40 -11.34
C GLN A 36 13.97 -5.78 -10.21
N GLN A 37 13.92 -4.46 -10.03
CA GLN A 37 14.64 -3.73 -8.99
C GLN A 37 13.76 -3.37 -7.79
N GLY A 38 12.47 -3.76 -7.83
CA GLY A 38 11.48 -3.47 -6.81
C GLY A 38 10.87 -2.06 -6.94
N GLY A 39 11.04 -1.38 -8.08
CA GLY A 39 10.32 -0.15 -8.41
C GLY A 39 8.86 -0.45 -8.76
N SER A 40 7.93 0.43 -8.40
CA SER A 40 6.50 0.28 -8.68
C SER A 40 6.10 1.02 -9.94
N HIS A 41 5.42 0.33 -10.87
CA HIS A 41 4.94 0.87 -12.15
C HIS A 41 3.43 0.69 -12.26
N HIS A 42 2.72 1.83 -12.32
CA HIS A 42 1.28 1.90 -12.54
C HIS A 42 1.04 2.35 -13.99
N LEU A 43 0.24 1.62 -14.75
CA LEU A 43 0.01 1.93 -16.18
C LEU A 43 -0.46 3.37 -16.38
N ARG A 44 -1.41 3.84 -15.56
CA ARG A 44 -1.97 5.21 -15.67
C ARG A 44 -0.99 6.33 -15.33
N TYR A 45 0.16 6.02 -14.73
CA TYR A 45 1.20 7.00 -14.46
C TYR A 45 1.79 7.61 -15.74
N PHE A 46 1.74 6.87 -16.84
CA PHE A 46 2.30 7.27 -18.13
C PHE A 46 1.34 8.07 -19.02
N ALA A 47 0.39 8.79 -18.42
CA ALA A 47 -0.61 9.60 -19.15
C ALA A 47 -0.01 10.76 -19.97
N ASP A 48 1.21 11.19 -19.67
CA ASP A 48 1.97 12.22 -20.38
C ASP A 48 2.66 11.72 -21.65
N LYS A 49 2.75 10.41 -21.85
CA LYS A 49 3.39 9.78 -23.00
C LYS A 49 2.49 9.83 -24.24
N LYS A 50 3.11 9.64 -25.41
CA LYS A 50 2.37 9.46 -26.67
C LYS A 50 2.00 8.00 -26.90
N ALA A 51 2.80 7.07 -26.35
CA ALA A 51 2.51 5.63 -26.39
C ALA A 51 3.11 4.92 -25.17
N VAL A 52 2.43 3.85 -24.70
CA VAL A 52 2.98 2.88 -23.74
C VAL A 52 3.07 1.52 -24.43
N VAL A 53 4.26 0.94 -24.46
CA VAL A 53 4.54 -0.39 -25.03
C VAL A 53 4.58 -1.39 -23.89
N LEU A 54 3.78 -2.46 -23.98
CA LEU A 54 3.97 -3.70 -23.21
C LEU A 54 4.65 -4.71 -24.11
N LEU A 55 5.91 -5.00 -23.85
CA LEU A 55 6.67 -6.05 -24.53
C LEU A 55 6.55 -7.35 -23.75
N VAL A 56 5.96 -8.37 -24.36
CA VAL A 56 5.79 -9.68 -23.75
C VAL A 56 7.07 -10.50 -23.92
N GLN A 57 7.60 -11.01 -22.82
CA GLN A 57 8.81 -11.83 -22.81
C GLN A 57 8.59 -13.15 -22.06
N ASP A 58 9.41 -14.10 -22.43
CA ASP A 58 9.75 -15.29 -21.68
C ASP A 58 11.27 -15.39 -21.76
N LEU A 59 11.96 -15.22 -20.65
CA LEU A 59 13.43 -15.21 -20.61
C LEU A 59 14.05 -16.52 -21.08
N SER A 60 13.29 -17.61 -21.16
CA SER A 60 13.73 -18.90 -21.72
C SER A 60 13.60 -18.97 -23.24
N CYS A 61 12.84 -18.08 -23.88
CA CYS A 61 12.52 -18.07 -25.29
C CYS A 61 13.64 -17.44 -26.12
N LYS A 62 14.38 -18.27 -26.87
CA LYS A 62 15.47 -17.83 -27.75
C LYS A 62 15.01 -17.28 -29.11
N SER A 63 13.77 -17.52 -29.48
CA SER A 63 13.21 -17.10 -30.79
C SER A 63 12.53 -15.72 -30.70
N ALA A 64 12.25 -15.21 -29.53
CA ALA A 64 11.76 -13.83 -29.35
C ALA A 64 12.92 -12.83 -29.48
N PRO A 65 12.68 -11.60 -29.97
CA PRO A 65 13.65 -10.52 -29.90
C PRO A 65 14.03 -10.22 -28.44
N SER A 66 15.33 -10.01 -28.18
CA SER A 66 15.76 -9.70 -26.81
C SER A 66 15.29 -8.29 -26.38
N ILE A 67 15.26 -8.08 -25.07
CA ILE A 67 14.85 -6.80 -24.48
C ILE A 67 15.71 -5.64 -25.02
N GLU A 68 17.04 -5.87 -25.17
CA GLU A 68 17.99 -4.87 -25.67
C GLU A 68 17.70 -4.49 -27.13
N VAL A 69 17.30 -5.46 -27.95
CA VAL A 69 16.95 -5.20 -29.36
C VAL A 69 15.71 -4.32 -29.45
N VAL A 70 14.68 -4.58 -28.64
CA VAL A 70 13.46 -3.77 -28.64
C VAL A 70 13.73 -2.40 -28.01
N ALA A 71 14.49 -2.32 -26.93
CA ALA A 71 14.91 -1.05 -26.32
C ALA A 71 15.69 -0.18 -27.31
N ALA A 72 16.61 -0.77 -28.08
CA ALA A 72 17.35 -0.02 -29.11
C ALA A 72 16.44 0.51 -30.24
N ARG A 73 15.42 -0.26 -30.65
CA ARG A 73 14.43 0.16 -31.67
C ARG A 73 13.56 1.32 -31.20
N THR A 74 13.26 1.36 -29.90
CA THR A 74 12.38 2.38 -29.30
C THR A 74 13.13 3.59 -28.78
N ALA A 75 14.45 3.50 -28.62
CA ALA A 75 15.29 4.58 -28.05
C ALA A 75 15.16 5.91 -28.79
N GLY A 76 14.93 5.89 -30.11
CA GLY A 76 14.77 7.10 -30.93
C GLY A 76 13.54 7.95 -30.61
N TYR A 77 12.55 7.39 -29.90
CA TYR A 77 11.35 8.12 -29.48
C TYR A 77 11.52 8.87 -28.15
N GLY A 78 12.63 8.61 -27.45
CA GLY A 78 12.97 9.33 -26.21
C GLY A 78 11.86 9.24 -25.14
N GLU A 79 11.53 10.39 -24.55
CA GLU A 79 10.52 10.47 -23.50
C GLU A 79 9.06 10.36 -23.99
N ASP A 80 8.82 10.39 -25.29
CA ASP A 80 7.47 10.28 -25.85
C ASP A 80 6.88 8.87 -25.68
N VAL A 81 7.73 7.83 -25.57
CA VAL A 81 7.33 6.43 -25.50
C VAL A 81 7.87 5.78 -24.23
N GLN A 82 6.97 5.15 -23.47
CA GLN A 82 7.36 4.29 -22.35
C GLN A 82 7.35 2.84 -22.79
N VAL A 83 8.45 2.14 -22.57
CA VAL A 83 8.52 0.68 -22.73
C VAL A 83 8.48 0.01 -21.37
N LEU A 84 7.59 -0.95 -21.20
CA LEU A 84 7.46 -1.85 -20.07
C LEU A 84 7.57 -3.29 -20.60
N VAL A 85 8.48 -4.07 -20.07
CA VAL A 85 8.58 -5.49 -20.38
C VAL A 85 7.78 -6.26 -19.36
N ILE A 86 7.05 -7.28 -19.78
CA ILE A 86 6.32 -8.17 -18.89
C ILE A 86 6.69 -9.62 -19.18
N ASP A 87 7.12 -10.35 -18.15
CA ASP A 87 7.35 -11.80 -18.22
C ASP A 87 6.41 -12.49 -17.21
N PRO A 88 5.26 -13.03 -17.69
CA PRO A 88 4.30 -13.70 -16.83
C PRO A 88 4.72 -15.12 -16.44
N THR A 89 5.86 -15.61 -16.93
CA THR A 89 6.38 -16.95 -16.65
C THR A 89 7.53 -16.94 -15.64
N ALA A 90 8.26 -15.82 -15.53
CA ALA A 90 9.44 -15.74 -14.72
C ALA A 90 9.12 -15.58 -13.24
N GLN A 91 9.91 -16.28 -12.42
CA GLN A 91 9.89 -16.05 -10.99
C GLN A 91 10.67 -14.77 -10.66
N ARG A 92 10.18 -14.01 -9.68
CA ARG A 92 10.80 -12.76 -9.19
C ARG A 92 12.32 -12.91 -8.95
N ALA A 93 12.76 -14.01 -8.34
CA ALA A 93 14.17 -14.26 -8.06
C ALA A 93 15.05 -14.37 -9.31
N ALA A 94 14.48 -14.82 -10.45
CA ALA A 94 15.19 -14.86 -11.73
C ALA A 94 15.28 -13.45 -12.33
N LEU A 95 14.21 -12.68 -12.27
CA LEU A 95 14.16 -11.30 -12.76
C LEU A 95 15.05 -10.35 -11.96
N ALA A 96 15.16 -10.53 -10.65
CA ALA A 96 16.01 -9.70 -9.77
C ALA A 96 17.51 -9.71 -10.16
N ARG A 97 17.95 -10.69 -10.97
CA ARG A 97 19.33 -10.79 -11.47
C ARG A 97 19.50 -10.19 -12.86
N LEU A 98 18.40 -9.73 -13.45
CA LEU A 98 18.41 -9.18 -14.81
C LEU A 98 18.86 -7.72 -14.77
N GLU A 99 19.95 -7.42 -15.47
CA GLU A 99 20.39 -6.07 -15.75
C GLU A 99 19.74 -5.62 -17.06
N ALA A 100 18.74 -4.75 -17.00
CA ALA A 100 18.07 -4.20 -18.17
C ALA A 100 17.84 -2.70 -17.96
N ASP A 101 18.03 -1.92 -19.02
CA ASP A 101 17.83 -0.47 -19.02
C ASP A 101 16.34 -0.05 -19.02
N VAL A 102 15.45 -1.03 -19.20
CA VAL A 102 14.00 -0.85 -19.17
C VAL A 102 13.37 -1.65 -18.03
N PRO A 103 12.24 -1.18 -17.46
CA PRO A 103 11.53 -1.92 -16.41
C PRO A 103 11.05 -3.28 -16.93
N VAL A 104 11.41 -4.36 -16.20
CA VAL A 104 10.92 -5.72 -16.45
C VAL A 104 9.97 -6.07 -15.32
N LEU A 105 8.69 -6.05 -15.62
CA LEU A 105 7.60 -6.18 -14.66
C LEU A 105 7.41 -7.64 -14.22
N VAL A 106 7.22 -7.83 -12.93
CA VAL A 106 7.01 -9.13 -12.30
C VAL A 106 5.51 -9.38 -12.18
N ASP A 107 4.95 -10.20 -13.08
CA ASP A 107 3.54 -10.63 -13.03
C ASP A 107 3.44 -12.06 -12.46
N ASP A 108 3.96 -12.25 -11.26
CA ASP A 108 4.08 -13.55 -10.60
C ASP A 108 2.72 -14.19 -10.21
N ALA A 109 1.67 -13.40 -10.12
CA ALA A 109 0.29 -13.87 -10.00
C ALA A 109 -0.39 -14.08 -11.37
N GLN A 110 0.28 -13.78 -12.48
CA GLN A 110 -0.21 -13.93 -13.85
C GLN A 110 -1.52 -13.17 -14.13
N LEU A 111 -1.84 -12.14 -13.36
CA LEU A 111 -3.10 -11.42 -13.48
C LEU A 111 -3.13 -10.54 -14.74
N VAL A 112 -2.03 -9.85 -15.02
CA VAL A 112 -1.91 -9.01 -16.22
C VAL A 112 -1.81 -9.88 -17.45
N GLY A 113 -0.97 -10.91 -17.43
CA GLY A 113 -0.82 -11.88 -18.52
C GLY A 113 -2.14 -12.48 -18.96
N ARG A 114 -2.98 -12.92 -18.00
CA ARG A 114 -4.33 -13.46 -18.27
C ARG A 114 -5.32 -12.41 -18.75
N THR A 115 -5.31 -11.23 -18.11
CA THR A 115 -6.24 -10.13 -18.45
C THR A 115 -6.03 -9.64 -19.89
N TYR A 116 -4.77 -9.56 -20.33
CA TYR A 116 -4.41 -9.14 -21.68
C TYR A 116 -4.32 -10.31 -22.67
N ASP A 117 -4.51 -11.54 -22.20
CA ASP A 117 -4.41 -12.77 -22.99
C ASP A 117 -3.06 -12.88 -23.73
N LEU A 118 -1.97 -12.75 -22.96
CA LEU A 118 -0.59 -12.74 -23.47
C LEU A 118 -0.10 -14.18 -23.71
N HIS A 119 -0.05 -14.63 -24.96
CA HIS A 119 0.28 -16.02 -25.29
C HIS A 119 1.58 -16.22 -26.06
N HIS A 120 2.24 -15.14 -26.49
CA HIS A 120 3.47 -15.23 -27.28
C HIS A 120 4.57 -14.32 -26.74
N ALA A 121 5.71 -14.89 -26.37
CA ALA A 121 6.92 -14.10 -26.14
C ALA A 121 7.33 -13.40 -27.45
N GLY A 122 7.76 -12.12 -27.35
CA GLY A 122 8.06 -11.29 -28.52
C GLY A 122 6.85 -10.55 -29.09
N GLU A 123 5.66 -10.73 -28.52
CA GLU A 123 4.50 -9.89 -28.83
C GLU A 123 4.67 -8.51 -28.20
N ALA A 124 4.26 -7.46 -28.92
CA ALA A 124 4.17 -6.10 -28.42
C ALA A 124 2.73 -5.60 -28.48
N LEU A 125 2.30 -4.97 -27.38
CA LEU A 125 1.03 -4.25 -27.29
C LEU A 125 1.35 -2.76 -27.14
N VAL A 126 0.73 -1.90 -27.95
CA VAL A 126 0.87 -0.45 -27.81
C VAL A 126 -0.46 0.14 -27.34
N ILE A 127 -0.42 0.81 -26.20
CA ILE A 127 -1.57 1.46 -25.58
C ILE A 127 -1.47 2.97 -25.85
N ASP A 128 -2.58 3.56 -26.26
CA ASP A 128 -2.72 5.03 -26.36
C ASP A 128 -3.08 5.63 -24.99
N PRO A 129 -2.20 6.42 -24.36
CA PRO A 129 -2.47 6.99 -23.04
C PRO A 129 -3.57 8.05 -23.01
N LYS A 130 -3.99 8.59 -24.17
CA LYS A 130 -5.07 9.56 -24.24
C LYS A 130 -6.45 8.91 -24.13
N SER A 131 -6.60 7.76 -24.76
CA SER A 131 -7.86 6.99 -24.77
C SER A 131 -7.85 5.78 -23.84
N TRP A 132 -6.67 5.34 -23.41
CA TRP A 132 -6.44 4.09 -22.70
C TRP A 132 -6.99 2.87 -23.43
N ARG A 133 -6.80 2.88 -24.75
CA ARG A 133 -7.17 1.78 -25.61
C ARG A 133 -5.96 1.18 -26.27
N LEU A 134 -6.04 -0.11 -26.58
CA LEU A 134 -5.04 -0.79 -27.36
C LEU A 134 -5.05 -0.21 -28.79
N ALA A 135 -3.90 0.30 -29.25
CA ALA A 135 -3.72 0.83 -30.60
C ALA A 135 -3.10 -0.20 -31.54
N TYR A 136 -2.22 -1.08 -31.01
CA TYR A 136 -1.52 -2.09 -31.78
C TYR A 136 -1.33 -3.36 -30.94
N ARG A 137 -1.40 -4.51 -31.61
CA ARG A 137 -1.02 -5.83 -31.07
C ARG A 137 -0.34 -6.65 -32.16
N GLY A 138 0.91 -7.07 -31.94
CA GLY A 138 1.62 -7.86 -32.94
C GLY A 138 3.10 -8.01 -32.65
N ASP A 139 3.89 -8.16 -33.74
CA ASP A 139 5.34 -8.33 -33.63
C ASP A 139 6.04 -7.14 -33.00
N SER A 140 7.12 -7.38 -32.27
CA SER A 140 7.97 -6.37 -31.66
C SER A 140 9.10 -5.88 -32.58
N ALA A 141 8.96 -6.08 -33.90
CA ALA A 141 9.90 -5.67 -34.94
C ALA A 141 9.35 -4.48 -35.77
N ASP A 142 9.15 -4.67 -37.04
CA ASP A 142 8.78 -3.61 -37.98
C ASP A 142 7.36 -3.07 -37.69
N GLY A 143 6.43 -3.95 -37.29
CA GLY A 143 5.07 -3.54 -36.92
C GLY A 143 5.01 -2.64 -35.71
N LEU A 144 5.79 -2.91 -34.66
CA LEU A 144 5.92 -2.03 -33.51
C LEU A 144 6.46 -0.65 -33.91
N VAL A 145 7.54 -0.62 -34.72
CA VAL A 145 8.17 0.65 -35.16
C VAL A 145 7.19 1.49 -35.97
N GLU A 146 6.44 0.88 -36.90
CA GLU A 146 5.44 1.56 -37.70
C GLU A 146 4.30 2.10 -36.82
N ALA A 147 3.76 1.30 -35.90
CA ALA A 147 2.71 1.73 -34.98
C ALA A 147 3.15 2.91 -34.11
N LEU A 148 4.38 2.88 -33.54
CA LEU A 148 4.93 3.97 -32.75
C LEU A 148 5.17 5.22 -33.58
N SER A 149 5.68 5.09 -34.81
CA SER A 149 5.89 6.24 -35.70
C SER A 149 4.58 6.97 -35.99
N ASN A 150 3.52 6.24 -36.30
CA ASN A 150 2.19 6.82 -36.53
C ASN A 150 1.66 7.51 -35.26
N MET A 151 1.71 6.82 -34.10
CA MET A 151 1.19 7.40 -32.86
C MET A 151 1.96 8.65 -32.41
N VAL A 152 3.29 8.66 -32.52
CA VAL A 152 4.12 9.82 -32.16
C VAL A 152 3.86 10.99 -33.11
N ALA A 153 3.57 10.71 -34.39
CA ALA A 153 3.15 11.71 -35.38
C ALA A 153 1.70 12.20 -35.19
N GLY A 154 0.91 11.51 -34.36
CA GLY A 154 -0.52 11.80 -34.17
C GLY A 154 -1.42 11.21 -35.26
N GLU A 155 -0.88 10.26 -36.04
CA GLU A 155 -1.59 9.59 -37.11
C GLU A 155 -2.19 8.23 -36.63
N PRO A 156 -3.26 7.76 -37.27
CA PRO A 156 -3.84 6.44 -36.96
C PRO A 156 -2.85 5.31 -37.29
N VAL A 157 -2.85 4.25 -36.47
CA VAL A 157 -2.11 3.04 -36.76
C VAL A 157 -2.77 2.31 -37.95
N THR A 158 -2.03 2.17 -39.05
CA THR A 158 -2.56 1.63 -40.32
C THR A 158 -2.75 0.12 -40.28
N GLU A 159 -1.83 -0.61 -39.66
CA GLU A 159 -1.92 -2.06 -39.44
C GLU A 159 -1.95 -2.34 -37.93
N PRO A 160 -3.15 -2.31 -37.30
CA PRO A 160 -3.27 -2.43 -35.86
C PRO A 160 -3.01 -3.85 -35.31
N THR A 161 -2.95 -4.86 -36.20
CA THR A 161 -2.64 -6.24 -35.81
C THR A 161 -1.64 -6.87 -36.78
N ARG A 162 -0.64 -7.54 -36.20
CA ARG A 162 0.31 -8.39 -36.96
C ARG A 162 0.58 -9.68 -36.18
N ALA A 163 0.96 -10.75 -36.89
CA ALA A 163 1.34 -11.99 -36.23
C ALA A 163 2.66 -11.81 -35.48
N ALA A 164 2.67 -12.12 -34.19
CA ALA A 164 3.89 -12.21 -33.41
C ALA A 164 4.56 -13.57 -33.63
N THR A 165 5.90 -13.59 -33.58
CA THR A 165 6.70 -14.81 -33.66
C THR A 165 7.51 -14.95 -32.38
N GLY A 166 7.40 -16.10 -31.71
CA GLY A 166 8.11 -16.40 -30.49
C GLY A 166 7.61 -17.69 -29.85
N CYS A 167 7.97 -17.92 -28.62
CA CYS A 167 7.53 -19.10 -27.89
C CYS A 167 6.12 -18.89 -27.33
N ASN A 168 5.33 -19.95 -27.27
CA ASN A 168 4.02 -19.90 -26.65
C ASN A 168 4.16 -19.80 -25.14
N ILE A 169 3.38 -18.89 -24.55
CA ILE A 169 3.17 -18.76 -23.12
C ILE A 169 1.87 -19.49 -22.77
N SER A 170 1.92 -20.34 -21.76
CA SER A 170 0.75 -21.07 -21.27
C SER A 170 0.51 -20.79 -19.80
N TYR A 171 -0.75 -20.69 -19.43
CA TYR A 171 -1.21 -20.51 -18.06
C TYR A 171 -1.88 -21.78 -17.56
N ALA A 172 -1.76 -22.07 -16.26
CA ALA A 172 -2.59 -23.09 -15.65
C ALA A 172 -4.07 -22.75 -15.83
N LYS A 173 -4.90 -23.75 -16.15
CA LYS A 173 -6.34 -23.49 -16.32
C LYS A 173 -6.92 -22.98 -15.00
N LEU A 174 -7.61 -21.84 -15.05
CA LEU A 174 -8.49 -21.35 -13.99
C LEU A 174 -9.91 -21.52 -14.50
N ASP A 175 -10.65 -22.43 -13.91
CA ASP A 175 -12.06 -22.62 -14.26
C ASP A 175 -12.92 -21.77 -13.32
N GLY A 176 -13.13 -20.51 -13.69
CA GLY A 176 -13.86 -19.53 -12.87
C GLY A 176 -15.32 -19.95 -12.59
N ASP A 177 -15.93 -20.74 -13.47
CA ASP A 177 -17.28 -21.28 -13.28
C ASP A 177 -17.33 -22.36 -12.21
N GLU A 178 -16.22 -23.05 -11.95
CA GLU A 178 -16.10 -24.06 -10.90
C GLU A 178 -15.75 -23.45 -9.52
N ILE A 179 -15.32 -22.16 -9.47
CA ILE A 179 -14.96 -21.49 -8.22
C ILE A 179 -16.23 -21.25 -7.38
N SER A 180 -16.26 -21.83 -6.19
CA SER A 180 -17.38 -21.70 -5.26
C SER A 180 -17.34 -20.39 -4.48
N TYR A 181 -18.37 -19.58 -4.62
CA TYR A 181 -18.50 -18.37 -3.79
C TYR A 181 -18.45 -18.69 -2.30
N ALA A 182 -19.26 -19.68 -1.85
CA ALA A 182 -19.40 -19.97 -0.43
C ALA A 182 -18.16 -20.66 0.19
N GLN A 183 -17.42 -21.47 -0.60
CA GLN A 183 -16.33 -22.29 -0.08
C GLN A 183 -14.95 -21.67 -0.31
N GLU A 184 -14.80 -20.82 -1.34
CA GLU A 184 -13.52 -20.25 -1.73
C GLU A 184 -13.52 -18.72 -1.66
N VAL A 185 -14.44 -18.04 -2.34
CA VAL A 185 -14.44 -16.58 -2.43
C VAL A 185 -14.77 -15.90 -1.10
N ALA A 186 -15.84 -16.30 -0.43
CA ALA A 186 -16.24 -15.66 0.81
C ALA A 186 -15.23 -15.85 1.96
N PRO A 187 -14.57 -17.00 2.13
CA PRO A 187 -13.44 -17.14 3.07
C PRO A 187 -12.27 -16.20 2.76
N ILE A 188 -11.86 -16.09 1.50
CA ILE A 188 -10.80 -15.15 1.08
C ILE A 188 -11.16 -13.70 1.43
N LEU A 189 -12.42 -13.30 1.13
CA LEU A 189 -12.91 -11.96 1.47
C LEU A 189 -12.98 -11.73 2.98
N ALA A 190 -13.39 -12.74 3.75
CA ALA A 190 -13.46 -12.66 5.20
C ALA A 190 -12.08 -12.43 5.82
N GLU A 191 -11.07 -13.15 5.34
CA GLU A 191 -9.71 -13.04 5.84
C GLU A 191 -9.05 -11.73 5.46
N ASN A 192 -9.17 -11.30 4.21
CA ASN A 192 -8.37 -10.20 3.67
C ASN A 192 -9.10 -8.83 3.61
N CYS A 193 -10.44 -8.80 3.65
CA CYS A 193 -11.22 -7.61 3.31
C CYS A 193 -12.21 -7.18 4.39
N VAL A 194 -12.97 -8.13 4.97
CA VAL A 194 -14.10 -7.85 5.88
C VAL A 194 -13.67 -7.11 7.14
N SER A 195 -12.45 -7.30 7.62
CA SER A 195 -11.94 -6.56 8.80
C SER A 195 -12.12 -5.04 8.68
N CYS A 196 -11.97 -4.50 7.47
CA CYS A 196 -12.19 -3.08 7.14
C CYS A 196 -13.55 -2.84 6.48
N HIS A 197 -14.00 -3.74 5.59
CA HIS A 197 -15.25 -3.66 4.84
C HIS A 197 -16.41 -4.35 5.56
N LYS A 198 -16.73 -3.87 6.77
CA LYS A 198 -17.87 -4.31 7.61
C LYS A 198 -18.74 -3.12 7.98
N PRO A 199 -19.99 -3.32 8.46
CA PRO A 199 -20.82 -2.24 8.97
C PRO A 199 -20.08 -1.44 10.06
N GLY A 200 -19.99 -0.11 9.91
CA GLY A 200 -19.23 0.77 10.80
C GLY A 200 -17.71 0.61 10.74
N GLY A 201 -17.18 -0.13 9.77
CA GLY A 201 -15.75 -0.22 9.46
C GLY A 201 -15.23 1.03 8.73
N ILE A 202 -13.92 1.00 8.39
CA ILE A 202 -13.29 2.10 7.64
C ILE A 202 -13.56 2.01 6.12
N GLY A 203 -13.87 0.83 5.61
CA GLY A 203 -14.19 0.64 4.19
C GLY A 203 -15.43 1.46 3.79
N PRO A 204 -15.47 2.05 2.58
CA PRO A 204 -16.57 2.91 2.13
C PRO A 204 -17.90 2.17 1.95
N TRP A 205 -17.88 0.85 1.94
CA TRP A 205 -19.03 -0.05 1.87
C TRP A 205 -18.71 -1.35 2.62
N ALA A 206 -19.74 -2.06 3.04
CA ALA A 206 -19.60 -3.30 3.79
C ALA A 206 -19.80 -4.52 2.88
N MET A 207 -18.93 -5.52 2.98
CA MET A 207 -19.07 -6.83 2.36
C MET A 207 -20.01 -7.71 3.20
N SER A 208 -21.29 -7.32 3.27
CA SER A 208 -22.29 -7.94 4.14
C SER A 208 -22.85 -9.24 3.60
N ASP A 209 -22.83 -9.41 2.30
CA ASP A 209 -23.44 -10.56 1.61
C ASP A 209 -22.98 -10.65 0.14
N TYR A 210 -23.34 -11.76 -0.50
CA TYR A 210 -23.05 -12.01 -1.92
C TYR A 210 -23.49 -10.89 -2.85
N ASN A 211 -24.69 -10.33 -2.67
CA ASN A 211 -25.22 -9.32 -3.59
C ASN A 211 -24.38 -8.04 -3.55
N MET A 212 -23.94 -7.64 -2.35
CA MET A 212 -23.02 -6.53 -2.18
C MET A 212 -21.69 -6.80 -2.87
N VAL A 213 -21.08 -7.97 -2.62
CA VAL A 213 -19.81 -8.37 -3.22
C VAL A 213 -19.92 -8.42 -4.75
N ARG A 214 -20.97 -9.03 -5.29
CA ARG A 214 -21.21 -9.08 -6.73
C ARG A 214 -21.41 -7.70 -7.33
N GLY A 215 -22.16 -6.83 -6.65
CA GLY A 215 -22.38 -5.45 -7.10
C GLY A 215 -21.11 -4.64 -7.24
N PHE A 216 -20.11 -4.91 -6.40
CA PHE A 216 -18.78 -4.26 -6.42
C PHE A 216 -17.68 -5.11 -7.08
N SER A 217 -18.01 -6.23 -7.72
CA SER A 217 -17.01 -7.18 -8.24
C SER A 217 -16.01 -6.54 -9.20
N LEU A 218 -16.46 -5.69 -10.14
CA LEU A 218 -15.54 -5.00 -11.07
C LEU A 218 -14.62 -4.01 -10.36
N MET A 219 -15.07 -3.38 -9.26
CA MET A 219 -14.23 -2.53 -8.43
C MET A 219 -13.21 -3.38 -7.65
N ILE A 220 -13.63 -4.54 -7.11
CA ILE A 220 -12.73 -5.50 -6.45
C ILE A 220 -11.62 -5.93 -7.43
N ARG A 221 -12.00 -6.28 -8.66
CA ARG A 221 -11.03 -6.62 -9.71
C ARG A 221 -10.02 -5.50 -9.95
N GLU A 222 -10.50 -4.28 -10.13
CA GLU A 222 -9.64 -3.13 -10.42
C GLU A 222 -8.67 -2.84 -9.25
N VAL A 223 -9.12 -2.88 -7.99
CA VAL A 223 -8.25 -2.61 -6.85
C VAL A 223 -7.22 -3.73 -6.60
N LEU A 224 -7.51 -4.98 -6.98
CA LEU A 224 -6.55 -6.08 -6.97
C LEU A 224 -5.50 -5.90 -8.08
N MET A 225 -5.92 -5.60 -9.31
CA MET A 225 -5.02 -5.36 -10.47
C MET A 225 -4.09 -4.17 -10.22
N THR A 226 -4.56 -3.12 -9.56
CA THR A 226 -3.79 -1.92 -9.27
C THR A 226 -3.09 -1.97 -7.90
N GLN A 227 -3.20 -3.08 -7.16
CA GLN A 227 -2.61 -3.27 -5.84
C GLN A 227 -2.98 -2.15 -4.84
N ARG A 228 -4.21 -1.60 -4.97
CA ARG A 228 -4.76 -0.62 -4.00
C ARG A 228 -5.35 -1.30 -2.77
N MET A 229 -5.87 -2.53 -2.93
CA MET A 229 -6.41 -3.35 -1.85
C MET A 229 -5.95 -4.81 -2.01
N PRO A 230 -5.67 -5.48 -0.89
CA PRO A 230 -5.59 -4.93 0.47
C PRO A 230 -4.49 -3.85 0.60
N PRO A 231 -4.60 -2.91 1.57
CA PRO A 231 -3.64 -1.81 1.69
C PRO A 231 -2.33 -2.28 2.36
N TRP A 232 -1.53 -2.99 1.61
CA TRP A 232 -0.21 -3.47 2.01
C TRP A 232 0.81 -3.15 0.93
N HIS A 233 1.86 -2.40 1.29
CA HIS A 233 2.77 -1.82 0.32
C HIS A 233 4.23 -2.22 0.54
N ALA A 234 4.52 -3.10 1.51
CA ALA A 234 5.87 -3.64 1.67
C ALA A 234 6.21 -4.59 0.51
N ASP A 235 7.47 -4.54 0.09
CA ASP A 235 8.03 -5.52 -0.85
C ASP A 235 7.98 -6.92 -0.22
N PRO A 236 7.30 -7.89 -0.83
CA PRO A 236 7.14 -9.22 -0.24
C PRO A 236 8.43 -10.03 -0.16
N THR A 237 9.53 -9.52 -0.72
CA THR A 237 10.86 -10.15 -0.64
C THR A 237 11.76 -9.57 0.45
N VAL A 238 11.28 -8.56 1.18
CA VAL A 238 12.05 -7.83 2.18
C VAL A 238 11.35 -7.83 3.52
N GLY A 239 11.95 -8.50 4.50
CA GLY A 239 11.37 -8.64 5.84
C GLY A 239 10.15 -9.54 5.91
N HIS A 240 9.76 -9.90 7.12
CA HIS A 240 8.52 -10.61 7.43
C HIS A 240 7.79 -9.87 8.55
N PHE A 241 6.47 -9.73 8.42
CA PHE A 241 5.71 -8.85 9.31
C PHE A 241 4.45 -9.55 9.82
N VAL A 242 4.24 -9.54 11.15
CA VAL A 242 3.05 -10.15 11.78
C VAL A 242 1.73 -9.49 11.39
N ASN A 243 1.78 -8.29 10.85
CA ASN A 243 0.61 -7.56 10.37
C ASN A 243 0.57 -7.47 8.84
N ASP A 244 1.17 -8.45 8.16
CA ASP A 244 1.06 -8.57 6.70
C ASP A 244 -0.41 -8.75 6.30
N ARG A 245 -0.84 -7.91 5.37
CA ARG A 245 -2.20 -7.89 4.80
C ARG A 245 -2.19 -8.15 3.30
N SER A 246 -1.05 -8.55 2.75
CA SER A 246 -0.97 -8.89 1.34
C SER A 246 -1.90 -10.06 1.04
N ILE A 247 -2.53 -10.01 -0.12
CA ILE A 247 -3.30 -11.16 -0.62
C ILE A 247 -2.35 -12.16 -1.28
N SER A 248 -2.58 -13.45 -1.06
CA SER A 248 -1.81 -14.49 -1.75
C SER A 248 -2.07 -14.47 -3.26
N ARG A 249 -1.10 -14.97 -4.04
CA ARG A 249 -1.25 -15.09 -5.50
C ARG A 249 -2.43 -15.96 -5.90
N SER A 250 -2.62 -17.08 -5.21
CA SER A 250 -3.73 -18.01 -5.43
C SER A 250 -5.07 -17.35 -5.13
N ASP A 251 -5.17 -16.60 -4.02
CA ASP A 251 -6.41 -15.94 -3.64
C ASP A 251 -6.76 -14.82 -4.62
N ALA A 252 -5.78 -14.04 -5.05
CA ALA A 252 -5.99 -13.02 -6.07
C ALA A 252 -6.44 -13.63 -7.42
N GLN A 253 -5.86 -14.77 -7.83
CA GLN A 253 -6.27 -15.52 -9.02
C GLN A 253 -7.70 -16.06 -8.87
N THR A 254 -8.04 -16.62 -7.71
CA THR A 254 -9.39 -17.14 -7.41
C THR A 254 -10.43 -16.02 -7.49
N LEU A 255 -10.18 -14.88 -6.84
CA LEU A 255 -11.10 -13.74 -6.88
C LEU A 255 -11.29 -13.20 -8.28
N ILE A 256 -10.21 -12.98 -9.03
CA ILE A 256 -10.30 -12.44 -10.40
C ILE A 256 -10.93 -13.46 -11.34
N GLY A 257 -10.58 -14.74 -11.25
CA GLY A 257 -11.20 -15.81 -12.05
C GLY A 257 -12.71 -15.91 -11.84
N TRP A 258 -13.15 -15.85 -10.57
CA TRP A 258 -14.57 -15.82 -10.23
C TRP A 258 -15.29 -14.57 -10.77
N ILE A 259 -14.66 -13.40 -10.69
CA ILE A 259 -15.23 -12.14 -11.21
C ILE A 259 -15.33 -12.19 -12.73
N ASP A 260 -14.30 -12.67 -13.42
CA ASP A 260 -14.24 -12.76 -14.89
C ASP A 260 -15.25 -13.79 -15.44
N ALA A 261 -15.61 -14.81 -14.65
CA ALA A 261 -16.72 -15.74 -14.93
C ALA A 261 -18.12 -15.13 -14.66
N GLY A 262 -18.22 -13.83 -14.32
CA GLY A 262 -19.48 -13.14 -14.04
C GLY A 262 -19.95 -13.22 -12.60
N ALA A 263 -19.06 -13.55 -11.69
CA ALA A 263 -19.29 -13.66 -10.25
C ALA A 263 -20.48 -14.58 -9.91
N PRO A 264 -20.45 -15.86 -10.31
CA PRO A 264 -21.58 -16.79 -10.10
C PRO A 264 -21.82 -17.02 -8.59
N ARG A 265 -23.12 -17.13 -8.21
CA ARG A 265 -23.49 -17.38 -6.81
C ARG A 265 -23.10 -18.78 -6.37
N GLY A 266 -23.28 -19.76 -7.25
CA GLY A 266 -23.11 -21.18 -6.91
C GLY A 266 -24.07 -21.66 -5.82
N GLU A 267 -23.79 -22.86 -5.30
CA GLU A 267 -24.55 -23.49 -4.22
C GLU A 267 -23.99 -23.14 -2.84
N GLY A 268 -24.73 -23.45 -1.79
CA GLY A 268 -24.37 -23.27 -0.39
C GLY A 268 -24.93 -21.99 0.25
N ALA A 269 -24.91 -21.92 1.57
CA ALA A 269 -25.27 -20.72 2.32
C ALA A 269 -24.23 -19.61 2.10
N ASP A 270 -24.63 -18.35 2.22
CA ASP A 270 -23.69 -17.24 2.23
C ASP A 270 -23.05 -17.12 3.61
N PRO A 271 -21.74 -17.29 3.76
CA PRO A 271 -21.12 -17.23 5.08
C PRO A 271 -20.83 -15.80 5.57
N LEU A 272 -20.81 -14.78 4.68
CA LEU A 272 -20.42 -13.41 5.06
C LEU A 272 -21.31 -12.76 6.13
N PRO A 273 -22.64 -12.94 6.14
CA PRO A 273 -23.50 -12.37 7.17
C PRO A 273 -23.16 -12.82 8.58
N ASP A 274 -22.64 -14.05 8.73
CA ASP A 274 -22.30 -14.64 10.02
C ASP A 274 -20.85 -14.34 10.45
N MET A 275 -20.01 -13.83 9.55
CA MET A 275 -18.59 -13.54 9.78
C MET A 275 -18.33 -12.16 10.40
N ALA A 276 -19.34 -11.34 10.60
CA ALA A 276 -19.14 -9.99 11.09
C ALA A 276 -19.62 -9.86 12.51
N VAL A 277 -18.80 -9.46 13.43
CA VAL A 277 -18.91 -8.32 14.34
C VAL A 277 -17.99 -8.49 15.54
N PRO A 278 -17.07 -7.57 15.83
CA PRO A 278 -16.46 -7.49 17.16
C PRO A 278 -17.54 -7.12 18.16
N SER A 279 -17.63 -7.86 19.24
CA SER A 279 -18.56 -7.62 20.35
C SER A 279 -18.21 -6.35 21.17
N SER A 280 -16.99 -5.82 21.02
CA SER A 280 -16.50 -4.64 21.74
C SER A 280 -15.77 -3.69 20.78
N VAL A 281 -15.89 -2.38 21.03
CA VAL A 281 -15.13 -1.34 20.34
C VAL A 281 -13.62 -1.43 20.63
N TRP A 282 -13.24 -2.13 21.70
CA TRP A 282 -11.87 -2.36 22.15
C TRP A 282 -11.24 -3.63 21.55
N GLY A 283 -11.99 -4.39 20.73
CA GLY A 283 -11.51 -5.56 20.03
C GLY A 283 -10.90 -6.63 20.96
N GLU A 284 -9.78 -7.20 20.54
CA GLU A 284 -9.07 -8.26 21.26
C GLU A 284 -8.39 -7.78 22.55
N LEU A 285 -8.11 -6.47 22.70
CA LEU A 285 -7.52 -5.93 23.92
C LEU A 285 -8.48 -5.96 25.12
N GLY A 286 -9.79 -6.08 24.88
CA GLY A 286 -10.82 -6.02 25.92
C GLY A 286 -10.99 -4.61 26.50
N GLU A 287 -11.66 -4.49 27.65
CA GLU A 287 -11.90 -3.20 28.30
C GLU A 287 -10.59 -2.61 28.87
N PRO A 288 -10.30 -1.32 28.61
CA PRO A 288 -9.09 -0.67 29.11
C PRO A 288 -9.20 -0.32 30.60
N ASP A 289 -8.04 -0.21 31.26
CA ASP A 289 -7.96 0.23 32.65
C ASP A 289 -8.30 1.72 32.81
N LEU A 290 -8.07 2.52 31.77
CA LEU A 290 -8.39 3.96 31.73
C LEU A 290 -8.88 4.34 30.33
N VAL A 291 -10.01 5.05 30.29
CA VAL A 291 -10.51 5.72 29.08
C VAL A 291 -10.40 7.23 29.26
N ILE A 292 -9.83 7.90 28.26
CA ILE A 292 -9.76 9.36 28.20
C ILE A 292 -10.47 9.83 26.93
N ASP A 293 -11.48 10.68 27.10
CA ASP A 293 -12.14 11.33 25.98
C ASP A 293 -11.26 12.45 25.42
N ILE A 294 -11.12 12.47 24.10
CA ILE A 294 -10.45 13.56 23.38
C ILE A 294 -11.48 14.66 23.16
N PRO A 295 -11.17 15.95 23.46
CA PRO A 295 -12.11 17.04 23.26
C PRO A 295 -12.75 17.02 21.87
N PRO A 296 -14.08 17.19 21.75
CA PRO A 296 -14.79 17.09 20.48
C PRO A 296 -14.24 18.07 19.44
N THR A 297 -14.30 17.65 18.18
CA THR A 297 -13.85 18.50 17.07
C THR A 297 -14.90 18.52 15.96
N ASP A 298 -15.38 19.71 15.62
CA ASP A 298 -16.27 19.91 14.47
C ASP A 298 -15.47 19.87 13.17
N VAL A 299 -15.89 19.01 12.25
CA VAL A 299 -15.30 18.82 10.93
C VAL A 299 -16.30 19.28 9.87
N PRO A 300 -15.97 20.25 9.00
CA PRO A 300 -16.87 20.76 7.99
C PRO A 300 -17.12 19.70 6.89
N ALA A 301 -18.20 19.88 6.12
CA ALA A 301 -18.53 18.98 5.01
C ALA A 301 -17.45 18.97 3.91
N THR A 302 -16.84 20.13 3.65
CA THR A 302 -15.88 20.31 2.55
C THR A 302 -14.74 21.26 2.94
N GLY A 303 -13.66 21.25 2.18
CA GLY A 303 -12.49 22.11 2.38
C GLY A 303 -11.33 21.39 3.06
N VAL A 304 -10.27 22.12 3.32
CA VAL A 304 -9.08 21.64 4.03
C VAL A 304 -9.24 21.86 5.52
N VAL A 305 -9.04 20.82 6.32
CA VAL A 305 -9.02 20.91 7.77
C VAL A 305 -7.58 20.92 8.24
N GLU A 306 -7.15 22.04 8.85
CA GLU A 306 -5.82 22.12 9.44
C GLU A 306 -5.69 21.16 10.62
N TYR A 307 -4.48 20.69 10.93
CA TYR A 307 -4.20 19.84 12.08
C TYR A 307 -4.66 20.50 13.38
N ARG A 308 -5.44 19.75 14.15
CA ARG A 308 -5.93 20.17 15.47
C ARG A 308 -5.05 19.54 16.55
N TYR A 309 -4.71 20.33 17.56
CA TYR A 309 -3.94 19.88 18.72
C TYR A 309 -4.83 19.94 19.95
N GLN A 310 -5.18 18.78 20.49
CA GLN A 310 -5.96 18.65 21.71
C GLN A 310 -5.03 18.25 22.86
N TYR A 311 -5.27 18.81 24.03
CA TYR A 311 -4.47 18.57 25.24
C TYR A 311 -5.37 18.11 26.37
N VAL A 312 -5.07 16.95 26.94
CA VAL A 312 -5.81 16.41 28.08
C VAL A 312 -4.80 16.07 29.19
N ASP A 313 -5.07 16.55 30.39
CA ASP A 313 -4.22 16.22 31.53
C ASP A 313 -4.48 14.77 31.96
N ASN A 314 -3.42 14.04 32.23
CA ASN A 314 -3.47 12.67 32.72
C ASN A 314 -4.15 12.66 34.10
N PRO A 315 -5.30 11.98 34.25
CA PRO A 315 -6.06 12.01 35.51
C PRO A 315 -5.45 11.14 36.63
N LEU A 316 -4.38 10.39 36.32
CA LEU A 316 -3.76 9.48 37.28
C LEU A 316 -2.94 10.23 38.34
N GLU A 317 -3.14 9.85 39.59
CA GLU A 317 -2.40 10.38 40.74
C GLU A 317 -1.07 9.64 40.99
N ARG A 318 -0.84 8.53 40.26
CA ARG A 318 0.38 7.69 40.34
C ARG A 318 0.97 7.44 38.97
N ASP A 319 2.27 7.19 38.96
CA ASP A 319 2.96 6.71 37.76
C ASP A 319 2.48 5.31 37.39
N VAL A 320 2.38 5.02 36.07
CA VAL A 320 1.98 3.72 35.56
C VAL A 320 2.87 3.28 34.42
N TRP A 321 2.92 1.97 34.20
CA TRP A 321 3.49 1.36 33.03
C TRP A 321 2.39 0.89 32.08
N VAL A 322 2.41 1.39 30.86
CA VAL A 322 1.43 1.08 29.83
C VAL A 322 1.91 -0.14 29.03
N ARG A 323 1.06 -1.18 28.94
CA ARG A 323 1.29 -2.39 28.14
C ARG A 323 0.63 -2.32 26.76
N ALA A 324 -0.44 -1.55 26.63
CA ALA A 324 -1.15 -1.31 25.39
C ALA A 324 -1.91 0.02 25.45
N SER A 325 -2.22 0.58 24.32
CA SER A 325 -3.17 1.67 24.20
C SER A 325 -3.85 1.61 22.82
N GLN A 326 -5.06 2.15 22.73
CA GLN A 326 -5.87 2.14 21.52
C GLN A 326 -6.66 3.43 21.38
N ILE A 327 -6.60 4.06 20.21
CA ILE A 327 -7.53 5.12 19.83
C ILE A 327 -8.78 4.49 19.22
N VAL A 328 -9.93 4.88 19.73
CA VAL A 328 -11.24 4.56 19.12
C VAL A 328 -11.78 5.83 18.49
N PRO A 329 -11.83 5.90 17.14
CA PRO A 329 -12.42 7.02 16.43
C PRO A 329 -13.89 7.21 16.80
N GLY A 330 -14.30 8.45 17.04
CA GLY A 330 -15.72 8.79 17.15
C GLY A 330 -16.37 8.82 15.78
N GLU A 331 -15.69 9.44 14.81
CA GLU A 331 -16.18 9.54 13.43
C GLU A 331 -15.12 9.05 12.44
N ARG A 332 -15.24 7.79 12.02
CA ARG A 332 -14.27 7.11 11.13
C ARG A 332 -14.20 7.68 9.72
N THR A 333 -15.27 8.32 9.26
CA THR A 333 -15.37 8.85 7.89
C THR A 333 -14.50 10.08 7.66
N VAL A 334 -14.09 10.75 8.74
CA VAL A 334 -13.32 11.99 8.68
C VAL A 334 -11.99 11.93 9.43
N LEU A 335 -11.82 11.05 10.42
CA LEU A 335 -10.57 10.95 11.17
C LEU A 335 -9.52 10.19 10.35
N HIS A 336 -8.52 10.92 9.82
CA HIS A 336 -7.46 10.34 9.01
C HIS A 336 -6.34 9.75 9.86
N HIS A 337 -5.77 10.53 10.81
CA HIS A 337 -4.83 9.97 11.78
C HIS A 337 -4.77 10.77 13.09
N VAL A 338 -4.28 10.10 14.12
CA VAL A 338 -3.95 10.70 15.42
C VAL A 338 -2.52 10.34 15.77
N ILE A 339 -1.73 11.35 16.12
CA ILE A 339 -0.42 11.16 16.74
C ILE A 339 -0.52 11.56 18.20
N THR A 340 -0.15 10.65 19.12
CA THR A 340 -0.15 10.94 20.56
C THR A 340 1.26 11.23 21.05
N ARG A 341 1.35 12.16 21.99
CA ARG A 341 2.55 12.44 22.77
C ARG A 341 2.14 12.74 24.20
N PHE A 342 3.04 12.57 25.12
CA PHE A 342 2.81 13.02 26.49
C PHE A 342 4.07 13.62 27.10
N GLY A 343 3.90 14.47 28.12
CA GLY A 343 5.00 15.10 28.82
C GLY A 343 4.53 16.22 29.73
N GLN A 344 5.47 16.95 30.33
CA GLN A 344 5.14 18.09 31.15
C GLN A 344 4.75 19.28 30.28
N ARG A 345 3.68 19.99 30.69
CA ARG A 345 3.22 21.21 30.03
C ARG A 345 4.22 22.34 30.26
N VAL A 346 4.59 23.02 29.20
CA VAL A 346 5.45 24.22 29.31
C VAL A 346 4.62 25.39 29.88
N THR A 347 5.03 25.89 31.02
CA THR A 347 4.29 26.93 31.74
C THR A 347 4.66 28.36 31.33
N GLU A 348 5.84 28.54 30.70
CA GLU A 348 6.37 29.86 30.33
C GLU A 348 7.05 29.87 28.95
N GLY A 349 7.25 31.09 28.42
CA GLY A 349 7.96 31.32 27.15
C GLY A 349 7.14 31.06 25.88
N PRO A 350 7.77 31.10 24.69
CA PRO A 350 7.08 31.00 23.39
C PRO A 350 6.37 29.65 23.14
N ARG A 351 6.60 28.66 23.99
CA ARG A 351 5.99 27.32 23.94
C ARG A 351 4.98 27.05 25.04
N LYS A 352 4.58 28.11 25.77
CA LYS A 352 3.57 28.00 26.84
C LYS A 352 2.32 27.27 26.36
N GLY A 353 1.87 26.31 27.14
CA GLY A 353 0.69 25.50 26.86
C GLY A 353 0.95 24.27 25.98
N ARG A 354 2.18 24.08 25.42
CA ARG A 354 2.58 22.88 24.69
C ARG A 354 3.35 21.92 25.61
N ILE A 355 3.44 20.65 25.22
CA ILE A 355 4.31 19.72 25.94
C ILE A 355 5.79 19.97 25.58
N GLY A 356 6.69 19.79 26.56
CA GLY A 356 8.13 19.93 26.36
C GLY A 356 8.70 18.88 25.39
N ARG A 357 9.87 19.17 24.81
CA ARG A 357 10.56 18.25 23.86
C ARG A 357 11.07 16.94 24.51
N ARG A 358 11.17 16.88 25.84
CA ARG A 358 11.57 15.67 26.59
C ARG A 358 10.37 14.75 26.72
N GLY A 359 10.22 13.79 25.83
CA GLY A 359 9.10 12.85 25.83
C GLY A 359 8.78 12.26 24.46
N ILE A 360 9.54 12.62 23.44
CA ILE A 360 9.46 11.93 22.13
C ILE A 360 10.25 10.63 22.28
N GLY A 361 9.61 9.59 22.78
CA GLY A 361 10.37 8.35 23.00
C GLY A 361 9.58 7.24 23.67
N GLY A 362 8.30 7.38 23.77
CA GLY A 362 7.36 6.41 24.26
C GLY A 362 6.00 7.00 23.99
N GLY A 363 5.49 6.83 22.77
CA GLY A 363 4.15 7.27 22.45
C GLY A 363 3.14 6.31 23.06
N LEU A 364 1.99 6.83 23.43
CA LEU A 364 0.76 6.06 23.45
C LEU A 364 0.38 5.76 22.00
N ALA A 365 -0.62 4.89 21.78
CA ALA A 365 -1.07 4.56 20.45
C ALA A 365 -1.39 5.80 19.60
N GLY A 366 -0.94 5.79 18.37
CA GLY A 366 -1.54 6.59 17.31
C GLY A 366 -2.73 5.86 16.69
N TYR A 367 -3.40 6.54 15.79
CA TYR A 367 -4.44 5.98 14.95
C TYR A 367 -4.12 6.29 13.48
N VAL A 368 -4.28 5.29 12.65
CA VAL A 368 -4.37 5.41 11.19
C VAL A 368 -5.50 4.50 10.71
N PRO A 369 -6.11 4.75 9.54
CA PRO A 369 -7.10 3.85 8.96
C PRO A 369 -6.60 2.41 8.91
N GLY A 370 -7.42 1.47 9.37
CA GLY A 370 -7.03 0.06 9.42
C GLY A 370 -6.00 -0.29 10.49
N ALA A 371 -5.69 0.59 11.45
CA ALA A 371 -4.82 0.24 12.58
C ALA A 371 -5.36 -0.98 13.34
N ASP A 372 -4.45 -1.90 13.65
CA ASP A 372 -4.71 -3.09 14.45
C ASP A 372 -4.03 -2.91 15.82
N PRO A 373 -4.79 -2.52 16.85
CA PRO A 373 -4.23 -2.31 18.18
C PRO A 373 -3.78 -3.64 18.79
N ARG A 374 -2.55 -3.67 19.28
CA ARG A 374 -1.96 -4.84 19.94
C ARG A 374 -1.20 -4.42 21.18
N PRO A 375 -0.98 -5.33 22.14
CA PRO A 375 -0.05 -5.09 23.23
C PRO A 375 1.34 -4.74 22.70
N LEU A 376 2.10 -4.00 23.50
CA LEU A 376 3.54 -3.84 23.28
C LEU A 376 4.22 -5.22 23.39
N PRO A 377 5.43 -5.39 22.80
CA PRO A 377 6.16 -6.64 22.91
C PRO A 377 6.30 -7.10 24.37
N GLU A 378 6.27 -8.41 24.58
CA GLU A 378 6.35 -9.03 25.90
C GLU A 378 7.55 -8.49 26.70
N GLY A 379 7.36 -8.32 27.99
CA GLY A 379 8.38 -7.76 28.88
C GLY A 379 8.68 -6.26 28.68
N THR A 380 7.98 -5.57 27.73
CA THR A 380 8.19 -4.14 27.47
C THR A 380 7.02 -3.29 27.88
N GLY A 381 7.27 -2.01 28.18
CA GLY A 381 6.22 -1.04 28.50
C GLY A 381 6.65 0.40 28.29
N THR A 382 5.64 1.27 28.20
CA THR A 382 5.82 2.72 28.15
C THR A 382 5.53 3.32 29.53
N PHE A 383 6.48 4.09 30.07
CA PHE A 383 6.29 4.76 31.36
C PHE A 383 5.48 6.03 31.19
N LEU A 384 4.31 6.10 31.83
CA LEU A 384 3.42 7.27 31.84
C LEU A 384 3.42 7.91 33.22
N PRO A 385 4.11 9.08 33.40
CA PRO A 385 4.16 9.77 34.68
C PRO A 385 2.80 10.35 35.08
N ALA A 386 2.52 10.35 36.38
CA ALA A 386 1.43 11.14 36.96
C ALA A 386 1.57 12.64 36.62
N GLY A 387 0.46 13.34 36.51
CA GLY A 387 0.44 14.78 36.22
C GLY A 387 1.04 15.17 34.86
N SER A 388 1.28 14.21 33.95
CA SER A 388 1.65 14.52 32.57
C SER A 388 0.43 15.04 31.80
N THR A 389 0.69 15.79 30.72
CA THR A 389 -0.34 16.17 29.75
C THR A 389 -0.17 15.31 28.50
N ILE A 390 -1.27 14.76 27.96
CA ILE A 390 -1.31 14.03 26.70
C ILE A 390 -1.71 15.02 25.60
N GLU A 391 -0.91 15.07 24.54
CA GLU A 391 -1.18 15.83 23.31
C GLU A 391 -1.69 14.87 22.25
N PHE A 392 -2.80 15.18 21.63
CA PHE A 392 -3.35 14.52 20.46
C PHE A 392 -3.24 15.47 19.26
N GLN A 393 -2.43 15.12 18.29
CA GLN A 393 -2.42 15.78 16.99
C GLN A 393 -3.45 15.04 16.11
N MET A 394 -4.57 15.70 15.84
CA MET A 394 -5.69 15.15 15.07
C MET A 394 -5.60 15.65 13.64
N HIS A 395 -5.65 14.74 12.67
CA HIS A 395 -5.77 15.07 11.26
C HIS A 395 -7.11 14.56 10.72
N TYR A 396 -7.85 15.46 10.10
CA TYR A 396 -9.17 15.17 9.53
C TYR A 396 -9.18 15.41 8.02
N THR A 397 -9.98 14.58 7.32
CA THR A 397 -10.38 14.79 5.92
C THR A 397 -11.88 14.99 5.87
N THR A 398 -12.35 15.81 4.93
CA THR A 398 -13.80 16.07 4.78
C THR A 398 -14.47 14.95 3.98
N SER A 399 -15.70 14.59 4.38
CA SER A 399 -16.46 13.46 3.79
C SER A 399 -17.69 13.89 2.97
N GLY A 400 -17.88 15.20 2.76
CA GLY A 400 -19.10 15.73 2.13
C GLY A 400 -20.24 16.03 3.11
N VAL A 401 -20.11 15.58 4.36
CA VAL A 401 -21.09 15.82 5.43
C VAL A 401 -20.37 16.45 6.64
N ALA A 402 -20.95 17.50 7.23
CA ALA A 402 -20.44 18.08 8.46
C ALA A 402 -20.75 17.17 9.65
N VAL A 403 -19.73 16.86 10.45
CA VAL A 403 -19.84 15.95 11.60
C VAL A 403 -19.03 16.47 12.78
N THR A 404 -19.32 15.97 13.99
CA THR A 404 -18.51 16.22 15.19
C THR A 404 -17.84 14.92 15.61
N ASP A 405 -16.52 14.89 15.65
CA ASP A 405 -15.73 13.74 16.12
C ASP A 405 -15.63 13.70 17.63
N HIS A 406 -15.89 12.53 18.22
CA HIS A 406 -15.81 12.21 19.65
C HIS A 406 -14.87 11.04 19.89
N SER A 407 -13.63 11.16 19.44
CA SER A 407 -12.62 10.13 19.63
C SER A 407 -12.20 9.97 21.09
N ARG A 408 -11.72 8.78 21.44
CA ARG A 408 -11.21 8.48 22.79
C ARG A 408 -10.00 7.54 22.73
N ILE A 409 -9.21 7.56 23.80
CA ILE A 409 -8.09 6.62 23.97
C ILE A 409 -8.37 5.70 25.16
N GLY A 410 -8.20 4.38 24.94
CA GLY A 410 -8.10 3.38 25.99
C GLY A 410 -6.64 3.10 26.31
N ILE A 411 -6.31 3.00 27.58
CA ILE A 411 -4.96 2.75 28.09
C ILE A 411 -5.01 1.53 28.99
N TYR A 412 -4.08 0.59 28.78
CA TYR A 412 -3.98 -0.68 29.50
C TYR A 412 -2.69 -0.70 30.29
N PHE A 413 -2.75 -1.03 31.59
CA PHE A 413 -1.61 -0.98 32.48
C PHE A 413 -0.97 -2.35 32.65
N HIS A 414 0.31 -2.34 32.98
CA HIS A 414 0.97 -3.47 33.63
C HIS A 414 0.67 -3.48 35.11
N ASP A 415 0.45 -4.68 35.68
CA ASP A 415 0.30 -4.86 37.14
C ASP A 415 1.61 -4.55 37.88
N GLN A 416 2.74 -4.80 37.21
CA GLN A 416 4.08 -4.57 37.73
C GLN A 416 4.95 -3.85 36.68
N GLN A 417 6.07 -3.28 37.13
CA GLN A 417 7.03 -2.66 36.22
C GLN A 417 7.58 -3.72 35.25
N PRO A 418 7.50 -3.49 33.93
CA PRO A 418 8.10 -4.38 32.95
C PRO A 418 9.62 -4.36 33.00
N GLU A 419 10.25 -5.42 32.50
CA GLU A 419 11.72 -5.55 32.51
C GLU A 419 12.40 -4.50 31.65
N HIS A 420 11.75 -4.09 30.55
CA HIS A 420 12.31 -3.19 29.57
C HIS A 420 11.38 -2.01 29.25
N ARG A 421 12.01 -0.92 28.86
CA ARG A 421 11.34 0.24 28.29
C ARG A 421 11.19 0.08 26.78
N TYR A 422 9.94 0.21 26.27
CA TYR A 422 9.71 0.37 24.85
C TYR A 422 10.11 1.77 24.39
N LYS A 423 10.95 1.88 23.38
CA LYS A 423 11.54 3.14 22.89
C LYS A 423 11.28 3.30 21.39
N GLY A 424 11.42 4.54 20.91
CA GLY A 424 11.37 4.89 19.49
C GLY A 424 12.56 5.77 19.08
N MET A 425 13.26 5.40 18.01
CA MET A 425 14.22 6.27 17.32
C MET A 425 13.48 7.01 16.22
N VAL A 426 13.48 8.33 16.28
CA VAL A 426 12.89 9.19 15.25
C VAL A 426 13.96 9.63 14.27
N LEU A 427 13.75 9.33 12.99
CA LEU A 427 14.60 9.68 11.86
C LEU A 427 13.88 10.78 11.05
N ALA A 428 14.34 12.03 11.18
CA ALA A 428 13.69 13.18 10.54
C ALA A 428 14.70 14.29 10.20
N ASP A 429 14.51 14.96 9.07
CA ASP A 429 15.27 16.15 8.70
C ASP A 429 14.34 17.28 8.21
N PRO A 430 14.20 18.38 8.95
CA PRO A 430 13.35 19.49 8.56
C PRO A 430 13.95 20.38 7.44
N ARG A 431 15.09 20.03 6.89
CA ARG A 431 15.78 20.80 5.86
C ARG A 431 15.51 20.32 4.43
N ILE A 432 14.65 19.31 4.27
CA ILE A 432 14.31 18.74 2.96
C ILE A 432 13.87 19.82 1.97
N ARG A 433 14.25 19.62 0.71
CA ARG A 433 13.85 20.47 -0.41
C ARG A 433 13.58 19.61 -1.63
N ILE A 434 12.32 19.47 -1.97
CA ILE A 434 11.88 18.69 -3.11
C ILE A 434 11.67 19.66 -4.28
N PRO A 435 12.48 19.58 -5.36
CA PRO A 435 12.37 20.48 -6.50
C PRO A 435 11.01 20.40 -7.20
N ALA A 436 10.60 21.51 -7.83
CA ALA A 436 9.46 21.50 -8.73
C ALA A 436 9.63 20.45 -9.83
N PHE A 437 8.55 19.80 -10.22
CA PHE A 437 8.46 18.79 -11.28
C PHE A 437 9.33 17.53 -11.07
N ALA A 438 9.98 17.36 -9.92
CA ALA A 438 10.82 16.19 -9.65
C ALA A 438 9.95 14.93 -9.46
N SER A 439 10.03 13.98 -10.37
CA SER A 439 9.23 12.74 -10.34
C SER A 439 9.81 11.63 -9.45
N ASN A 440 11.06 11.79 -8.97
CA ASN A 440 11.73 10.77 -8.14
C ASN A 440 12.84 11.38 -7.28
N HIS A 441 12.52 12.42 -6.50
CA HIS A 441 13.47 13.04 -5.58
C HIS A 441 13.67 12.19 -4.34
N ALA A 442 14.91 11.97 -3.93
CA ALA A 442 15.26 11.15 -2.78
C ALA A 442 16.06 11.93 -1.73
N GLU A 443 15.70 11.77 -0.45
CA GLU A 443 16.45 12.27 0.69
C GLU A 443 16.69 11.15 1.70
N ARG A 444 17.74 11.33 2.52
CA ARG A 444 18.16 10.33 3.49
C ARG A 444 18.40 10.95 4.86
N VAL A 445 17.98 10.21 5.88
CA VAL A 445 18.28 10.54 7.27
C VAL A 445 18.74 9.27 7.99
N ALA A 446 19.59 9.41 8.99
CA ALA A 446 20.08 8.25 9.72
C ALA A 446 20.21 8.50 11.22
N GLY A 447 20.14 7.41 11.98
CA GLY A 447 20.41 7.35 13.41
C GLY A 447 21.25 6.13 13.75
N THR A 448 22.01 6.20 14.83
CA THR A 448 22.87 5.12 15.29
C THR A 448 22.44 4.66 16.68
N PHE A 449 22.46 3.37 16.94
CA PHE A 449 22.24 2.82 18.28
C PHE A 449 23.54 2.85 19.08
N ASP A 450 23.50 3.47 20.25
CA ASP A 450 24.66 3.55 21.16
C ASP A 450 24.85 2.26 21.98
N THR A 451 23.82 1.42 22.05
CA THR A 451 23.78 0.14 22.78
C THR A 451 23.22 -0.96 21.90
N ASP A 452 23.41 -2.21 22.30
CA ASP A 452 22.73 -3.35 21.68
C ASP A 452 21.21 -3.21 21.88
N VAL A 453 20.44 -3.51 20.82
CA VAL A 453 18.99 -3.36 20.83
C VAL A 453 18.28 -4.52 20.15
N LEU A 454 17.00 -4.71 20.50
CA LEU A 454 16.02 -5.49 19.70
C LEU A 454 15.06 -4.52 19.04
N VAL A 455 15.00 -4.54 17.71
CA VAL A 455 14.07 -3.75 16.89
C VAL A 455 12.82 -4.58 16.64
N TYR A 456 11.64 -3.94 16.78
CA TYR A 456 10.33 -4.56 16.67
C TYR A 456 9.52 -4.07 15.48
N SER A 457 9.65 -2.80 15.11
CA SER A 457 8.84 -2.23 14.04
C SER A 457 9.47 -1.00 13.40
N MET A 458 8.97 -0.69 12.19
CA MET A 458 9.34 0.49 11.43
C MET A 458 8.07 1.19 10.92
N LEU A 459 8.06 2.52 10.98
CA LEU A 459 6.99 3.37 10.45
C LEU A 459 7.61 4.37 9.48
N PRO A 460 7.44 4.22 8.16
CA PRO A 460 7.72 5.27 7.20
C PRO A 460 6.59 6.29 7.17
N HIS A 461 6.92 7.59 7.06
CA HIS A 461 5.93 8.65 6.93
C HIS A 461 6.40 9.74 5.98
N ALA A 462 5.53 10.10 5.06
CA ALA A 462 5.58 11.24 4.17
C ALA A 462 4.15 11.74 3.94
N HIS A 463 3.99 12.85 3.19
CA HIS A 463 2.68 13.37 2.84
C HIS A 463 2.26 12.99 1.39
N TYR A 464 1.44 13.84 0.72
CA TYR A 464 0.82 13.55 -0.58
C TYR A 464 1.78 13.17 -1.70
N ARG A 465 3.04 13.63 -1.64
CA ARG A 465 4.04 13.35 -2.67
C ARG A 465 4.91 12.14 -2.37
N GLY A 466 4.72 11.52 -1.19
CA GLY A 466 5.43 10.29 -0.83
C GLY A 466 5.24 9.23 -1.90
N LYS A 467 6.37 8.70 -2.42
CA LYS A 467 6.40 7.71 -3.51
C LYS A 467 6.87 6.35 -3.03
N ALA A 468 7.97 6.33 -2.27
CA ALA A 468 8.57 5.11 -1.76
C ALA A 468 9.36 5.39 -0.48
N ALA A 469 9.61 4.34 0.31
CA ALA A 469 10.36 4.43 1.55
C ALA A 469 11.22 3.17 1.77
N ARG A 470 12.40 3.32 2.40
CA ARG A 470 13.29 2.19 2.69
C ARG A 470 14.06 2.40 3.98
N PHE A 471 14.14 1.35 4.79
CA PHE A 471 15.01 1.27 5.97
C PHE A 471 16.12 0.26 5.72
N VAL A 472 17.37 0.69 5.94
CA VAL A 472 18.56 -0.15 5.80
C VAL A 472 19.35 -0.10 7.10
N ALA A 473 19.70 -1.27 7.65
CA ALA A 473 20.69 -1.38 8.72
C ALA A 473 22.09 -1.47 8.11
N GLN A 474 23.00 -0.67 8.62
CA GLN A 474 24.44 -0.73 8.34
C GLN A 474 25.12 -1.17 9.63
N TYR A 475 25.67 -2.38 9.64
CA TYR A 475 26.27 -2.98 10.81
C TYR A 475 27.71 -2.53 11.04
N PRO A 476 28.25 -2.63 12.28
CA PRO A 476 29.61 -2.22 12.59
C PRO A 476 30.69 -3.01 11.84
N ASP A 477 30.39 -4.21 11.38
CA ASP A 477 31.28 -5.05 10.57
C ASP A 477 31.37 -4.63 9.09
N GLY A 478 30.61 -3.61 8.70
CA GLY A 478 30.54 -3.09 7.33
C GLY A 478 29.46 -3.75 6.44
N THR A 479 28.77 -4.76 6.93
CA THR A 479 27.63 -5.36 6.23
C THR A 479 26.40 -4.45 6.27
N ALA A 480 25.46 -4.66 5.35
CA ALA A 480 24.22 -3.92 5.30
C ALA A 480 23.04 -4.84 4.93
N GLU A 481 21.87 -4.55 5.49
CA GLU A 481 20.64 -5.29 5.25
C GLU A 481 19.46 -4.33 5.06
N THR A 482 18.63 -4.60 4.07
CA THR A 482 17.35 -3.89 3.93
C THR A 482 16.32 -4.52 4.86
N LEU A 483 15.83 -3.73 5.81
CA LEU A 483 14.88 -4.18 6.83
C LEU A 483 13.43 -4.03 6.36
N LEU A 484 13.17 -2.98 5.60
CA LEU A 484 11.85 -2.66 5.03
C LEU A 484 12.06 -1.91 3.72
N ASN A 485 11.34 -2.33 2.68
CA ASN A 485 11.20 -1.63 1.43
C ASN A 485 9.70 -1.42 1.14
N VAL A 486 9.30 -0.18 0.90
CA VAL A 486 7.92 0.22 0.56
C VAL A 486 7.99 0.94 -0.78
N PRO A 487 7.97 0.22 -1.91
CA PRO A 487 8.16 0.81 -3.24
C PRO A 487 6.95 1.57 -3.77
N ASN A 488 5.79 1.43 -3.12
CA ASN A 488 4.55 2.12 -3.45
C ASN A 488 3.94 2.69 -2.17
N TYR A 489 4.53 3.78 -1.65
CA TYR A 489 3.98 4.45 -0.48
C TYR A 489 2.64 5.11 -0.83
N ASP A 490 1.65 4.96 0.06
CA ASP A 490 0.35 5.63 -0.03
C ASP A 490 0.08 6.40 1.27
N PHE A 491 -0.08 7.71 1.16
CA PHE A 491 -0.36 8.60 2.28
C PHE A 491 -1.61 8.19 3.08
N ASN A 492 -2.60 7.57 2.45
CA ASN A 492 -3.82 7.12 3.14
C ASN A 492 -3.57 5.93 4.09
N TRP A 493 -2.48 5.20 3.91
CA TRP A 493 -2.15 3.98 4.64
C TRP A 493 -0.78 4.07 5.28
N GLN A 494 -0.69 4.83 6.38
CA GLN A 494 0.56 5.06 7.11
C GLN A 494 0.87 3.89 8.05
N THR A 495 1.17 2.74 7.48
CA THR A 495 1.32 1.47 8.19
C THR A 495 2.59 1.44 9.04
N THR A 496 2.45 0.99 10.30
CA THR A 496 3.57 0.51 11.11
C THR A 496 3.83 -0.95 10.76
N TYR A 497 4.99 -1.24 10.19
CA TYR A 497 5.42 -2.59 9.81
C TYR A 497 6.07 -3.26 11.03
N ARG A 498 5.41 -4.28 11.59
CA ARG A 498 5.86 -5.01 12.79
C ARG A 498 6.56 -6.29 12.37
N LEU A 499 7.83 -6.42 12.70
CA LEU A 499 8.60 -7.63 12.42
C LEU A 499 7.94 -8.85 13.10
N ASP A 500 7.91 -9.98 12.41
CA ASP A 500 7.44 -11.27 12.97
C ASP A 500 8.40 -11.80 14.03
N GLN A 501 9.71 -11.56 13.83
CA GLN A 501 10.76 -11.79 14.81
C GLN A 501 11.49 -10.49 15.10
N PRO A 502 11.68 -10.13 16.38
CA PRO A 502 12.50 -8.99 16.74
C PRO A 502 13.91 -9.14 16.17
N LYS A 503 14.47 -8.05 15.65
CA LYS A 503 15.80 -8.07 15.04
C LYS A 503 16.86 -7.57 16.03
N PHE A 504 17.87 -8.40 16.31
CA PHE A 504 19.03 -7.99 17.08
C PHE A 504 19.90 -7.03 16.26
N MET A 505 20.33 -5.93 16.90
CA MET A 505 21.24 -4.96 16.33
C MET A 505 22.32 -4.60 17.35
N PRO A 506 23.60 -4.88 17.06
CA PRO A 506 24.68 -4.52 17.95
C PRO A 506 24.87 -3.01 18.05
N ALA A 507 25.44 -2.56 19.16
CA ALA A 507 25.86 -1.16 19.34
C ALA A 507 26.73 -0.70 18.16
N GLY A 508 26.49 0.53 17.70
CA GLY A 508 27.12 1.08 16.49
C GLY A 508 26.35 0.82 15.18
N THR A 509 25.29 -0.02 15.19
CA THR A 509 24.46 -0.20 14.01
C THR A 509 23.76 1.12 13.65
N ARG A 510 23.90 1.52 12.38
CA ARG A 510 23.33 2.75 11.83
C ARG A 510 22.11 2.42 10.99
N ILE A 511 20.95 2.96 11.33
CA ILE A 511 19.73 2.87 10.51
C ILE A 511 19.70 4.03 9.54
N VAL A 512 19.62 3.72 8.25
CA VAL A 512 19.45 4.71 7.18
C VAL A 512 18.02 4.61 6.66
N TYR A 513 17.25 5.69 6.81
CA TYR A 513 15.93 5.84 6.24
C TYR A 513 16.02 6.71 5.00
N THR A 514 15.55 6.20 3.87
CA THR A 514 15.42 6.91 2.60
C THR A 514 13.96 7.06 2.26
N ASN A 515 13.55 8.26 1.88
CA ASN A 515 12.23 8.50 1.32
C ASN A 515 12.37 9.08 -0.09
N TRP A 516 11.45 8.70 -0.99
CA TRP A 516 11.32 9.24 -2.34
C TRP A 516 10.00 9.97 -2.46
N TRP A 517 10.01 11.08 -3.23
CA TRP A 517 8.82 11.86 -3.52
C TRP A 517 8.63 12.03 -5.01
N ASP A 518 7.38 12.15 -5.39
CA ASP A 518 6.93 12.49 -6.72
C ASP A 518 6.20 13.84 -6.69
N ASN A 519 6.93 14.91 -7.03
CA ASN A 519 6.41 16.27 -7.17
C ASN A 519 6.08 16.61 -8.63
N SER A 520 5.85 15.60 -9.48
CA SER A 520 5.50 15.79 -10.89
C SER A 520 3.99 15.98 -11.09
N ALA A 521 3.63 16.37 -12.31
CA ALA A 521 2.23 16.49 -12.73
C ALA A 521 1.53 15.12 -12.91
N GLN A 522 2.30 14.03 -13.01
CA GLN A 522 1.79 12.67 -13.14
C GLN A 522 1.29 12.10 -11.80
N ASN A 523 1.71 12.67 -10.67
CA ASN A 523 1.20 12.29 -9.37
C ASN A 523 -0.18 12.92 -9.12
N PRO A 524 -1.29 12.16 -9.15
CA PRO A 524 -2.64 12.72 -9.01
C PRO A 524 -2.92 13.29 -7.61
N ALA A 525 -2.13 12.90 -6.60
CA ALA A 525 -2.25 13.42 -5.25
C ALA A 525 -1.47 14.74 -5.04
N ASN A 526 -0.61 15.14 -6.02
CA ASN A 526 0.17 16.35 -5.91
C ASN A 526 -0.69 17.60 -6.19
N PRO A 527 -0.89 18.50 -5.20
CA PRO A 527 -1.74 19.67 -5.40
C PRO A 527 -1.12 20.75 -6.30
N ASP A 528 0.22 20.82 -6.39
CA ASP A 528 0.94 21.80 -7.20
C ASP A 528 2.35 21.31 -7.53
N PRO A 529 2.60 20.85 -8.78
CA PRO A 529 3.92 20.40 -9.21
C PRO A 529 4.90 21.54 -9.50
N THR A 530 4.42 22.79 -9.62
CA THR A 530 5.23 23.93 -10.08
C THR A 530 6.10 24.54 -8.99
N ARG A 531 5.87 24.19 -7.72
CA ARG A 531 6.59 24.75 -6.57
C ARG A 531 7.62 23.78 -5.98
N GLU A 532 8.75 24.34 -5.48
CA GLU A 532 9.62 23.62 -4.55
C GLU A 532 8.85 23.35 -3.24
N VAL A 533 8.90 22.12 -2.74
CA VAL A 533 8.23 21.73 -1.50
C VAL A 533 9.26 21.54 -0.39
N ARG A 534 8.92 22.01 0.81
CA ARG A 534 9.76 21.97 2.00
C ARG A 534 9.06 21.28 3.14
N TRP A 535 9.82 21.09 4.22
CA TRP A 535 9.26 20.58 5.48
C TRP A 535 8.13 21.46 5.97
N GLY A 536 7.01 20.82 6.27
CA GLY A 536 5.86 21.45 6.89
C GLY A 536 4.96 20.43 7.56
N ARG A 537 3.94 20.91 8.26
CA ARG A 537 3.04 20.06 9.02
C ARG A 537 1.75 19.74 8.29
N GLN A 538 1.45 20.45 7.22
CA GLN A 538 0.23 20.24 6.43
C GLN A 538 0.47 19.19 5.35
N SER A 539 -0.57 18.47 4.94
CA SER A 539 -0.47 17.40 3.95
C SER A 539 0.02 17.88 2.57
N PHE A 540 -0.16 19.17 2.25
CA PHE A 540 0.38 19.81 1.03
C PHE A 540 1.85 20.26 1.15
N ASP A 541 2.44 20.28 2.34
CA ASP A 541 3.89 20.30 2.57
C ASP A 541 4.45 18.89 2.50
N GLU A 542 5.73 18.66 2.92
CA GLU A 542 6.27 17.31 2.99
C GLU A 542 7.10 17.06 4.25
N MET A 543 7.30 15.78 4.55
CA MET A 543 8.17 15.32 5.64
C MET A 543 9.02 14.14 5.19
N ILE A 544 10.29 14.11 5.64
CA ILE A 544 11.01 12.86 5.85
C ILE A 544 10.90 12.52 7.33
N PHE A 545 10.12 11.48 7.66
CA PHE A 545 9.90 11.10 9.04
C PHE A 545 9.76 9.59 9.15
N GLY A 546 10.72 8.94 9.78
CA GLY A 546 10.72 7.50 10.05
C GLY A 546 10.79 7.25 11.55
N VAL A 547 10.17 6.17 12.01
CA VAL A 547 10.28 5.71 13.39
C VAL A 547 10.72 4.26 13.40
N VAL A 548 11.73 3.94 14.22
CA VAL A 548 12.13 2.58 14.53
C VAL A 548 11.84 2.32 16.00
N SER A 549 11.00 1.33 16.28
CA SER A 549 10.65 0.98 17.66
C SER A 549 11.53 -0.17 18.15
N TYR A 550 12.05 -0.05 19.38
CA TYR A 550 13.03 -0.96 19.92
C TYR A 550 13.02 -1.02 21.45
N ARG A 551 13.72 -1.99 22.01
CA ARG A 551 14.21 -1.97 23.40
C ARG A 551 15.73 -2.09 23.46
N GLU A 552 16.35 -1.56 24.50
CA GLU A 552 17.76 -1.84 24.80
C GLU A 552 17.92 -3.22 25.43
N ILE A 553 19.05 -3.83 25.17
CA ILE A 553 19.45 -5.13 25.73
C ILE A 553 20.34 -4.86 26.93
N LYS A 554 20.03 -5.50 28.07
CA LYS A 554 20.86 -5.45 29.26
C LYS A 554 22.12 -6.31 29.08
N THR A 555 23.20 -5.95 29.77
CA THR A 555 24.51 -6.63 29.62
C THR A 555 24.45 -8.11 29.98
N ASP A 556 23.61 -8.48 30.96
CA ASP A 556 23.45 -9.85 31.45
C ASP A 556 22.61 -10.75 30.52
N GLU A 557 21.77 -10.18 29.66
CA GLU A 557 20.95 -10.91 28.69
C GLU A 557 21.57 -11.00 27.28
N ARG A 558 22.62 -10.24 27.01
CA ARG A 558 23.23 -10.07 25.68
C ARG A 558 23.54 -11.40 24.97
N GLY A 559 24.16 -12.33 25.66
CA GLY A 559 24.57 -13.61 25.08
C GLY A 559 23.39 -14.50 24.67
N GLN A 560 22.29 -14.48 25.43
CA GLN A 560 21.09 -15.25 25.14
C GLN A 560 20.29 -14.62 23.98
N VAL A 561 20.19 -13.29 24.00
CA VAL A 561 19.45 -12.54 22.97
C VAL A 561 20.16 -12.62 21.62
N ALA A 562 21.48 -12.42 21.57
CA ALA A 562 22.24 -12.52 20.32
C ALA A 562 22.13 -13.91 19.68
N ALA A 563 22.18 -14.98 20.49
CA ALA A 563 22.06 -16.35 19.99
C ALA A 563 20.64 -16.76 19.56
N GLY A 564 19.61 -16.03 19.99
CA GLY A 564 18.21 -16.34 19.69
C GLY A 564 17.63 -15.58 18.47
N TYR A 565 18.32 -14.53 18.00
CA TYR A 565 17.82 -13.64 16.94
C TYR A 565 18.85 -13.37 15.81
N ASP A 566 19.87 -14.25 15.66
CA ASP A 566 20.83 -14.24 14.55
C ASP A 566 20.26 -14.77 13.24
#